data_fcbcccbebed8e655abc5eb4c207337a5
#
_entry.id   fcbcccbebed8e655abc5eb4c207337a5
#
_cell.length_a   1.000
_cell.length_b   1.000
_cell.length_c   1.000
_cell.angle_alpha   90.00
_cell.angle_beta   90.00
_cell.angle_gamma   90.00
#
_symmetry.space_group_name_H-M   'P 1'
#
loop_
_entity.id
_entity.type
_entity.pdbx_description
1 polymer ?
#
loop_
_entity_poly.entity_id
_entity_poly.type
_entity_poly.pdbx_seq_one_letter_code
_entity_poly.pdbx_strand_id
1 'polypeptide(L)'
;MGNKTYLPDKGTAEYKELERLYPIADDTLLRAWAKKYGYRNKKAFIGSVRDGYGLYRLPVLGNQGWEPSEINVALTLDTEKKLRTFAIINDTHNPYQDVPALHLVERFLQDIQFHYLIYNGDVNDMYQISTFNRNPERVSDMQKDINNTKVMFEKHNRLFPDVKKVMTEGNHEHRLQKFLWTKAPEFAGITALSISELFDLKGFGIKHIAYEQGLMINSSFLVTHGEIASVHSGYTAKRTYEKHGGNGMVGHCHRGGSYYKTDRFGTHGWWENFCLCSLYPDWIKSPNWQHGFSLVHFLGKRFWVEQIPIIENKLIYGGKLYE
;
A
#
# COMPACT_ATOMS: atom_id res chain seq x y z
N MET A 1 32.06 2.76 28.44
CA MET A 1 32.97 1.86 27.68
C MET A 1 32.26 1.50 26.38
N GLY A 2 32.75 2.05 25.25
CA GLY A 2 32.12 1.84 23.95
C GLY A 2 32.28 0.39 23.46
N ASN A 3 31.18 -0.28 23.18
CA ASN A 3 31.21 -1.61 22.57
C ASN A 3 31.83 -1.50 21.17
N LYS A 4 33.09 -1.96 21.05
CA LYS A 4 33.72 -2.15 19.75
C LYS A 4 32.91 -3.18 18.95
N THR A 5 32.29 -2.75 17.89
CA THR A 5 31.58 -3.61 16.93
C THR A 5 32.62 -4.32 16.06
N TYR A 6 32.67 -5.63 16.10
CA TYR A 6 33.64 -6.45 15.37
C TYR A 6 33.05 -6.93 14.06
N LEU A 7 33.71 -6.62 12.94
CA LEU A 7 33.64 -7.45 11.74
C LEU A 7 34.57 -8.66 11.95
N PRO A 8 34.26 -9.83 11.36
CA PRO A 8 35.25 -10.90 11.26
C PRO A 8 36.49 -10.37 10.57
N ASP A 9 37.69 -10.79 11.05
CA ASP A 9 38.94 -10.42 10.42
C ASP A 9 38.98 -10.93 8.97
N LYS A 10 39.54 -10.12 8.08
CA LYS A 10 39.72 -10.51 6.66
C LYS A 10 40.47 -11.85 6.60
N GLY A 11 39.84 -12.84 5.96
CA GLY A 11 40.39 -14.17 5.79
C GLY A 11 39.78 -15.26 6.67
N THR A 12 38.96 -14.91 7.67
CA THR A 12 38.19 -15.90 8.44
C THR A 12 37.10 -16.55 7.59
N ALA A 13 36.64 -17.73 7.98
CA ALA A 13 35.53 -18.43 7.30
C ALA A 13 34.25 -17.55 7.26
N GLU A 14 34.00 -16.81 8.36
CA GLU A 14 32.86 -15.88 8.48
C GLU A 14 32.98 -14.69 7.53
N TYR A 15 34.20 -14.16 7.33
CA TYR A 15 34.46 -13.09 6.39
C TYR A 15 34.29 -13.55 4.93
N LYS A 16 34.81 -14.75 4.61
CA LYS A 16 34.68 -15.35 3.28
C LYS A 16 33.20 -15.65 2.93
N GLU A 17 32.41 -16.07 3.90
CA GLU A 17 30.97 -16.27 3.71
C GLU A 17 30.26 -14.96 3.47
N LEU A 18 30.67 -13.88 4.16
CA LEU A 18 30.17 -12.54 3.93
C LEU A 18 30.55 -12.01 2.54
N GLU A 19 31.80 -12.23 2.11
CA GLU A 19 32.25 -11.88 0.75
C GLU A 19 31.47 -12.65 -0.32
N ARG A 20 31.18 -13.92 -0.06
CA ARG A 20 30.38 -14.76 -0.97
C ARG A 20 28.93 -14.26 -1.10
N LEU A 21 28.32 -13.86 0.01
CA LEU A 21 26.94 -13.40 0.05
C LEU A 21 26.80 -11.93 -0.34
N TYR A 22 27.83 -11.12 -0.05
CA TYR A 22 27.85 -9.66 -0.28
C TYR A 22 29.21 -9.17 -0.78
N PRO A 23 29.61 -9.51 -2.01
CA PRO A 23 30.96 -9.23 -2.52
C PRO A 23 31.32 -7.74 -2.59
N ILE A 24 30.38 -6.84 -2.43
CA ILE A 24 30.57 -5.39 -2.48
C ILE A 24 30.39 -4.68 -1.13
N ALA A 25 30.07 -5.43 -0.07
CA ALA A 25 29.80 -4.85 1.24
C ALA A 25 31.12 -4.54 1.99
N ASP A 26 31.46 -3.28 2.19
CA ASP A 26 32.55 -2.84 3.06
C ASP A 26 32.13 -2.74 4.54
N ASP A 27 33.08 -2.45 5.41
CA ASP A 27 32.86 -2.34 6.87
C ASP A 27 31.86 -1.24 7.23
N THR A 28 31.87 -0.14 6.50
CA THR A 28 31.02 1.02 6.71
C THR A 28 29.57 0.67 6.38
N LEU A 29 29.36 0.00 5.27
CA LEU A 29 28.06 -0.46 4.82
C LEU A 29 27.44 -1.48 5.78
N LEU A 30 28.23 -2.45 6.26
CA LEU A 30 27.81 -3.45 7.22
C LEU A 30 27.43 -2.84 8.60
N ARG A 31 28.11 -1.80 9.03
CA ARG A 31 27.73 -1.04 10.24
C ARG A 31 26.42 -0.28 10.05
N ALA A 32 26.28 0.35 8.90
CA ALA A 32 25.07 1.07 8.54
C ALA A 32 23.86 0.12 8.50
N TRP A 33 24.03 -1.05 7.91
CA TRP A 33 22.98 -2.08 7.86
C TRP A 33 22.64 -2.63 9.24
N ALA A 34 23.63 -2.98 10.07
CA ALA A 34 23.38 -3.44 11.43
C ALA A 34 22.56 -2.42 12.23
N LYS A 35 22.92 -1.14 12.16
CA LYS A 35 22.17 -0.05 12.81
C LYS A 35 20.76 0.09 12.25
N LYS A 36 20.64 0.09 10.93
CA LYS A 36 19.36 0.27 10.22
C LYS A 36 18.37 -0.84 10.53
N TYR A 37 18.82 -2.08 10.60
CA TYR A 37 17.97 -3.24 10.87
C TYR A 37 17.84 -3.58 12.36
N GLY A 38 18.28 -2.68 13.25
CA GLY A 38 18.10 -2.80 14.70
C GLY A 38 18.96 -3.88 15.36
N TYR A 39 20.03 -4.33 14.73
CA TYR A 39 20.95 -5.27 15.35
C TYR A 39 21.88 -4.57 16.32
N ARG A 40 22.09 -5.20 17.48
CA ARG A 40 22.93 -4.65 18.56
C ARG A 40 24.37 -4.36 18.11
N ASN A 41 24.89 -5.16 17.17
CA ASN A 41 26.22 -5.00 16.59
C ASN A 41 26.32 -5.77 15.26
N LYS A 42 27.43 -5.58 14.52
CA LYS A 42 27.70 -6.27 13.26
C LYS A 42 27.73 -7.79 13.38
N LYS A 43 28.26 -8.33 14.49
CA LYS A 43 28.32 -9.78 14.70
C LYS A 43 26.91 -10.41 14.78
N ALA A 44 25.95 -9.74 15.45
CA ALA A 44 24.58 -10.19 15.49
C ALA A 44 23.89 -10.09 14.12
N PHE A 45 24.19 -9.04 13.34
CA PHE A 45 23.70 -8.91 11.97
C PHE A 45 24.28 -10.00 11.06
N ILE A 46 25.59 -10.22 11.09
CA ILE A 46 26.27 -11.26 10.31
C ILE A 46 25.76 -12.65 10.69
N GLY A 47 25.60 -12.92 11.99
CA GLY A 47 25.01 -14.17 12.46
C GLY A 47 23.61 -14.41 11.90
N SER A 48 22.76 -13.38 11.91
CA SER A 48 21.41 -13.50 11.37
C SER A 48 21.37 -13.72 9.84
N VAL A 49 22.34 -13.15 9.12
CA VAL A 49 22.50 -13.38 7.67
C VAL A 49 22.92 -14.84 7.42
N ARG A 50 23.91 -15.34 8.15
CA ARG A 50 24.40 -16.72 8.06
C ARG A 50 23.28 -17.74 8.37
N ASP A 51 22.47 -17.45 9.39
CA ASP A 51 21.38 -18.34 9.84
C ASP A 51 20.11 -18.19 8.96
N GLY A 52 20.18 -17.45 7.85
CA GLY A 52 19.09 -17.24 6.91
C GLY A 52 18.07 -16.18 7.31
N TYR A 53 18.04 -15.75 8.57
CA TYR A 53 17.07 -14.76 9.05
C TYR A 53 17.31 -13.36 8.51
N GLY A 54 18.55 -13.02 8.18
CA GLY A 54 18.91 -11.72 7.61
C GLY A 54 18.63 -11.62 6.11
N LEU A 55 18.62 -12.74 5.39
CA LEU A 55 18.42 -12.77 3.92
C LEU A 55 17.02 -12.29 3.52
N TYR A 56 16.01 -12.53 4.34
CA TYR A 56 14.65 -12.07 4.08
C TYR A 56 14.44 -10.55 4.27
N ARG A 57 15.42 -9.87 4.85
CA ARG A 57 15.37 -8.42 5.09
C ARG A 57 16.33 -7.62 4.20
N LEU A 58 17.18 -8.31 3.46
CA LEU A 58 18.09 -7.67 2.53
C LEU A 58 17.49 -7.77 1.13
N PRO A 59 17.42 -6.67 0.39
CA PRO A 59 17.05 -6.74 -1.01
C PRO A 59 18.06 -7.65 -1.72
N VAL A 60 17.55 -8.52 -2.61
CA VAL A 60 18.41 -9.29 -3.51
C VAL A 60 19.21 -8.26 -4.29
N LEU A 61 20.52 -8.19 -4.05
CA LEU A 61 21.41 -7.32 -4.78
C LEU A 61 21.53 -7.84 -6.22
N GLY A 62 20.57 -7.49 -7.05
CA GLY A 62 20.81 -7.39 -8.49
C GLY A 62 21.80 -6.25 -8.74
N ASN A 63 22.57 -6.31 -9.81
CA ASN A 63 23.68 -5.41 -10.20
C ASN A 63 23.33 -3.91 -10.31
N GLN A 64 22.38 -3.41 -9.57
CA GLN A 64 22.05 -1.98 -9.48
C GLN A 64 22.06 -1.57 -8.02
N GLY A 65 22.80 -0.51 -7.73
CA GLY A 65 22.97 0.03 -6.37
C GLY A 65 21.64 0.19 -5.65
N TRP A 66 21.53 -0.43 -4.48
CA TRP A 66 20.37 -0.30 -3.64
C TRP A 66 20.39 1.04 -2.90
N GLU A 67 19.45 1.89 -3.21
CA GLU A 67 19.19 3.11 -2.47
C GLU A 67 18.18 2.82 -1.33
N PRO A 68 18.57 3.01 -0.07
CA PRO A 68 17.80 2.57 1.09
C PRO A 68 16.46 3.25 1.33
N SER A 69 16.08 4.21 0.52
CA SER A 69 14.93 5.08 0.81
C SER A 69 13.80 5.00 -0.20
N GLU A 70 13.94 4.25 -1.28
CA GLU A 70 12.93 4.26 -2.32
C GLU A 70 12.03 3.03 -2.27
N ILE A 71 11.15 3.03 -1.30
CA ILE A 71 9.94 2.21 -1.24
C ILE A 71 8.94 2.68 -2.31
N ASN A 72 9.39 3.31 -3.40
CA ASN A 72 8.46 4.01 -4.27
C ASN A 72 8.55 3.51 -5.70
N VAL A 73 7.43 3.05 -6.22
CA VAL A 73 7.26 2.93 -7.66
C VAL A 73 6.83 4.30 -8.19
N ALA A 74 7.71 4.95 -8.93
CA ALA A 74 7.40 6.23 -9.52
C ALA A 74 6.45 6.06 -10.72
N LEU A 75 5.34 6.78 -10.71
CA LEU A 75 4.53 7.05 -11.87
C LEU A 75 4.85 8.47 -12.33
N THR A 76 5.73 8.58 -13.31
CA THR A 76 6.00 9.87 -13.94
C THR A 76 4.95 10.11 -15.02
N LEU A 77 4.18 11.16 -14.84
CA LEU A 77 3.22 11.58 -15.85
C LEU A 77 3.93 12.54 -16.82
N ASP A 78 3.79 12.28 -18.10
CA ASP A 78 4.21 13.21 -19.15
C ASP A 78 3.25 14.42 -19.19
N THR A 79 3.40 15.35 -18.24
CA THR A 79 2.34 16.33 -17.97
C THR A 79 2.79 17.68 -17.46
N GLU A 80 3.92 18.18 -17.83
CA GLU A 80 4.15 19.61 -17.49
C GLU A 80 3.03 20.54 -18.00
N LYS A 81 2.22 20.09 -18.95
CA LYS A 81 1.20 20.89 -19.65
C LYS A 81 -0.21 20.27 -19.72
N LYS A 82 -0.46 19.09 -19.18
CA LYS A 82 -1.79 18.43 -19.31
C LYS A 82 -2.34 18.07 -17.93
N LEU A 83 -3.55 18.51 -17.66
CA LEU A 83 -4.30 18.10 -16.48
C LEU A 83 -4.54 16.58 -16.53
N ARG A 84 -4.26 15.89 -15.41
CA ARG A 84 -4.54 14.48 -15.22
C ARG A 84 -5.31 14.28 -13.93
N THR A 85 -6.44 13.61 -14.03
CA THR A 85 -7.31 13.30 -12.89
C THR A 85 -7.17 11.84 -12.54
N PHE A 86 -6.98 11.57 -11.26
CA PHE A 86 -6.92 10.26 -10.65
C PHE A 86 -8.13 10.08 -9.75
N ALA A 87 -8.87 8.99 -9.93
CA ALA A 87 -9.83 8.53 -8.94
C ALA A 87 -9.13 7.53 -8.02
N ILE A 88 -9.20 7.73 -6.73
CA ILE A 88 -8.56 6.88 -5.72
C ILE A 88 -9.65 6.29 -4.84
N ILE A 89 -9.82 4.98 -4.90
CA ILE A 89 -10.69 4.19 -4.04
C ILE A 89 -9.86 3.24 -3.21
N ASN A 90 -10.33 2.85 -2.04
CA ASN A 90 -9.64 1.90 -1.17
C ASN A 90 -10.61 1.19 -0.24
N ASP A 91 -10.07 0.20 0.49
CA ASP A 91 -10.78 -0.48 1.57
C ASP A 91 -12.17 -0.98 1.11
N THR A 92 -12.22 -1.65 -0.05
CA THR A 92 -13.45 -2.30 -0.53
C THR A 92 -13.72 -3.62 0.17
N HIS A 93 -12.65 -4.31 0.63
CA HIS A 93 -12.71 -5.56 1.39
C HIS A 93 -13.63 -6.61 0.74
N ASN A 94 -13.53 -6.85 -0.57
CA ASN A 94 -14.33 -7.90 -1.19
C ASN A 94 -14.23 -9.22 -0.39
N PRO A 95 -15.35 -9.88 -0.05
CA PRO A 95 -16.72 -9.65 -0.52
C PRO A 95 -17.57 -8.73 0.37
N TYR A 96 -16.97 -7.95 1.28
CA TYR A 96 -17.69 -7.10 2.25
C TYR A 96 -17.80 -5.63 1.81
N GLN A 97 -17.66 -5.37 0.51
CA GLN A 97 -17.88 -4.04 -0.05
C GLN A 97 -19.30 -3.58 0.18
N ASP A 98 -19.50 -2.30 0.40
CA ASP A 98 -20.83 -1.68 0.36
C ASP A 98 -21.23 -1.51 -1.10
N VAL A 99 -22.14 -2.38 -1.56
CA VAL A 99 -22.53 -2.45 -2.96
C VAL A 99 -23.21 -1.16 -3.44
N PRO A 100 -24.15 -0.55 -2.70
CA PRO A 100 -24.72 0.75 -3.05
C PRO A 100 -23.67 1.85 -3.18
N ALA A 101 -22.78 1.99 -2.21
CA ALA A 101 -21.72 3.01 -2.24
C ALA A 101 -20.77 2.81 -3.43
N LEU A 102 -20.34 1.57 -3.69
CA LEU A 102 -19.49 1.26 -4.83
C LEU A 102 -20.17 1.55 -6.17
N HIS A 103 -21.45 1.18 -6.33
CA HIS A 103 -22.22 1.49 -7.54
C HIS A 103 -22.41 2.99 -7.74
N LEU A 104 -22.59 3.75 -6.66
CA LEU A 104 -22.67 5.21 -6.74
C LEU A 104 -21.36 5.82 -7.27
N VAL A 105 -20.21 5.35 -6.76
CA VAL A 105 -18.88 5.76 -7.26
C VAL A 105 -18.72 5.41 -8.74
N GLU A 106 -19.08 4.19 -9.14
CA GLU A 106 -18.97 3.75 -10.54
C GLU A 106 -19.83 4.62 -11.47
N ARG A 107 -21.07 4.94 -11.11
CA ARG A 107 -21.94 5.83 -11.90
C ARG A 107 -21.40 7.24 -11.97
N PHE A 108 -20.93 7.78 -10.85
CA PHE A 108 -20.31 9.09 -10.81
C PHE A 108 -19.07 9.17 -11.72
N LEU A 109 -18.20 8.16 -11.67
CA LEU A 109 -16.99 8.12 -12.49
C LEU A 109 -17.28 8.00 -14.00
N GLN A 110 -18.43 7.47 -14.41
CA GLN A 110 -18.85 7.47 -15.81
C GLN A 110 -19.23 8.86 -16.32
N ASP A 111 -19.64 9.77 -15.44
CA ASP A 111 -20.05 11.13 -15.79
C ASP A 111 -18.90 12.12 -15.87
N ILE A 112 -17.69 11.75 -15.41
CA ILE A 112 -16.54 12.63 -15.37
C ILE A 112 -15.37 12.12 -16.21
N GLN A 113 -14.51 13.02 -16.64
CA GLN A 113 -13.28 12.64 -17.29
C GLN A 113 -12.16 12.41 -16.26
N PHE A 114 -11.66 11.18 -16.18
CA PHE A 114 -10.50 10.84 -15.38
C PHE A 114 -9.56 9.90 -16.15
N HIS A 115 -8.32 9.74 -15.68
CA HIS A 115 -7.25 9.09 -16.45
C HIS A 115 -6.68 7.86 -15.76
N TYR A 116 -6.78 7.82 -14.43
CA TYR A 116 -6.26 6.73 -13.61
C TYR A 116 -7.27 6.35 -12.55
N LEU A 117 -7.48 5.05 -12.37
CA LEU A 117 -8.16 4.47 -11.22
C LEU A 117 -7.13 3.79 -10.33
N ILE A 118 -7.01 4.24 -9.10
CA ILE A 118 -6.12 3.64 -8.10
C ILE A 118 -6.96 2.90 -7.08
N TYR A 119 -6.69 1.61 -6.94
CA TYR A 119 -7.13 0.79 -5.82
C TYR A 119 -6.05 0.87 -4.74
N ASN A 120 -6.29 1.67 -3.69
CA ASN A 120 -5.26 1.94 -2.69
C ASN A 120 -5.31 0.96 -1.52
N GLY A 121 -5.24 -0.33 -1.81
CA GLY A 121 -5.14 -1.43 -0.84
C GLY A 121 -6.45 -1.86 -0.20
N ASP A 122 -6.38 -2.98 0.49
CA ASP A 122 -7.50 -3.68 1.14
C ASP A 122 -8.69 -3.86 0.18
N VAL A 123 -8.38 -4.29 -1.04
CA VAL A 123 -9.36 -4.58 -2.08
C VAL A 123 -10.08 -5.89 -1.78
N ASN A 124 -9.35 -6.88 -1.27
CA ASN A 124 -9.88 -8.16 -0.82
C ASN A 124 -9.63 -8.33 0.68
N ASP A 125 -10.61 -8.88 1.41
CA ASP A 125 -10.50 -8.99 2.87
C ASP A 125 -9.50 -10.08 3.32
N MET A 126 -9.26 -11.11 2.51
CA MET A 126 -8.42 -12.25 2.89
C MET A 126 -8.79 -12.84 4.28
N TYR A 127 -10.09 -12.91 4.57
CA TYR A 127 -10.64 -13.28 5.88
C TYR A 127 -10.15 -14.64 6.36
N GLN A 128 -10.03 -15.62 5.47
CA GLN A 128 -9.71 -17.02 5.76
C GLN A 128 -8.32 -17.20 6.38
N ILE A 129 -7.42 -16.27 6.10
CA ILE A 129 -6.03 -16.27 6.60
C ILE A 129 -5.76 -15.13 7.60
N SER A 130 -6.85 -14.52 8.12
CA SER A 130 -6.76 -13.53 9.20
C SER A 130 -6.12 -14.14 10.45
N THR A 131 -5.28 -13.36 11.13
CA THR A 131 -4.72 -13.70 12.45
C THR A 131 -5.62 -13.30 13.61
N PHE A 132 -6.67 -12.53 13.33
CA PHE A 132 -7.71 -12.17 14.31
C PHE A 132 -8.70 -13.32 14.49
N ASN A 133 -9.47 -13.28 15.58
CA ASN A 133 -10.54 -14.25 15.82
C ASN A 133 -11.52 -14.24 14.66
N ARG A 134 -11.79 -15.42 14.13
CA ARG A 134 -12.73 -15.61 13.03
C ARG A 134 -14.08 -16.07 13.60
N ASN A 135 -15.15 -15.47 13.13
CA ASN A 135 -16.50 -15.92 13.46
C ASN A 135 -16.74 -17.28 12.78
N PRO A 136 -17.00 -18.38 13.55
CA PRO A 136 -17.19 -19.70 12.96
C PRO A 136 -18.49 -19.84 12.16
N GLU A 137 -19.46 -18.95 12.40
CA GLU A 137 -20.73 -18.93 11.65
C GLU A 137 -20.59 -18.29 10.27
N ARG A 138 -19.49 -17.56 10.03
CA ARG A 138 -19.23 -16.92 8.74
C ARG A 138 -18.71 -17.95 7.75
N VAL A 139 -19.57 -18.36 6.83
CA VAL A 139 -19.15 -19.17 5.68
C VAL A 139 -18.26 -18.33 4.78
N SER A 140 -17.03 -18.74 4.63
CA SER A 140 -16.06 -18.03 3.79
C SER A 140 -15.32 -19.00 2.88
N ASP A 141 -15.17 -18.60 1.62
CA ASP A 141 -14.48 -19.34 0.58
C ASP A 141 -13.48 -18.41 -0.10
N MET A 142 -12.19 -18.67 0.11
CA MET A 142 -11.12 -17.80 -0.38
C MET A 142 -11.11 -17.70 -1.90
N GLN A 143 -11.38 -18.82 -2.61
CA GLN A 143 -11.41 -18.80 -4.07
C GLN A 143 -12.59 -17.97 -4.60
N LYS A 144 -13.74 -18.09 -3.94
CA LYS A 144 -14.92 -17.28 -4.28
C LYS A 144 -14.65 -15.79 -4.05
N ASP A 145 -13.99 -15.43 -2.96
CA ASP A 145 -13.68 -14.03 -2.64
C ASP A 145 -12.66 -13.45 -3.62
N ILE A 146 -11.65 -14.23 -4.04
CA ILE A 146 -10.73 -13.86 -5.11
C ILE A 146 -11.50 -13.67 -6.43
N ASN A 147 -12.41 -14.55 -6.77
CA ASN A 147 -13.23 -14.44 -7.98
C ASN A 147 -14.13 -13.20 -7.95
N ASN A 148 -14.72 -12.85 -6.80
CA ASN A 148 -15.50 -11.63 -6.64
C ASN A 148 -14.66 -10.37 -6.91
N THR A 149 -13.41 -10.35 -6.45
CA THR A 149 -12.47 -9.26 -6.75
C THR A 149 -12.19 -9.16 -8.26
N LYS A 150 -11.98 -10.29 -8.93
CA LYS A 150 -11.80 -10.33 -10.39
C LYS A 150 -13.04 -9.82 -11.14
N VAL A 151 -14.25 -10.17 -10.70
CA VAL A 151 -15.51 -9.66 -11.26
C VAL A 151 -15.59 -8.14 -11.15
N MET A 152 -15.16 -7.56 -10.04
CA MET A 152 -15.09 -6.10 -9.88
C MET A 152 -14.09 -5.49 -10.88
N PHE A 153 -12.89 -6.06 -11.05
CA PHE A 153 -11.91 -5.57 -12.02
C PHE A 153 -12.41 -5.67 -13.46
N GLU A 154 -13.05 -6.79 -13.83
CA GLU A 154 -13.66 -6.96 -15.14
C GLU A 154 -14.74 -5.90 -15.39
N LYS A 155 -15.61 -5.65 -14.41
CA LYS A 155 -16.62 -4.60 -14.47
C LYS A 155 -16.00 -3.24 -14.70
N HIS A 156 -14.95 -2.87 -13.92
CA HIS A 156 -14.25 -1.60 -14.08
C HIS A 156 -13.51 -1.50 -15.42
N ASN A 157 -13.07 -2.60 -16.00
CA ASN A 157 -12.50 -2.60 -17.36
C ASN A 157 -13.55 -2.30 -18.42
N ARG A 158 -14.77 -2.81 -18.24
CA ARG A 158 -15.89 -2.50 -19.16
C ARG A 158 -16.40 -1.08 -19.00
N LEU A 159 -16.52 -0.59 -17.77
CA LEU A 159 -17.01 0.78 -17.50
C LEU A 159 -15.98 1.86 -17.90
N PHE A 160 -14.69 1.56 -17.76
CA PHE A 160 -13.59 2.51 -17.92
C PHE A 160 -12.46 1.93 -18.79
N PRO A 161 -12.72 1.65 -20.09
CA PRO A 161 -11.76 0.94 -20.95
C PRO A 161 -10.46 1.73 -21.18
N ASP A 162 -10.53 3.06 -21.26
CA ASP A 162 -9.38 3.93 -21.56
C ASP A 162 -8.65 4.41 -20.32
N VAL A 163 -9.13 4.03 -19.14
CA VAL A 163 -8.56 4.46 -17.84
C VAL A 163 -7.47 3.48 -17.41
N LYS A 164 -6.29 4.01 -17.13
CA LYS A 164 -5.19 3.21 -16.58
C LYS A 164 -5.48 2.85 -15.13
N LYS A 165 -5.17 1.61 -14.75
CA LYS A 165 -5.46 1.08 -13.42
C LYS A 165 -4.19 0.71 -12.70
N VAL A 166 -4.15 1.04 -11.40
CA VAL A 166 -3.04 0.71 -10.49
C VAL A 166 -3.62 0.17 -9.20
N MET A 167 -3.05 -0.90 -8.68
CA MET A 167 -3.40 -1.44 -7.36
C MET A 167 -2.17 -1.42 -6.47
N THR A 168 -2.27 -0.76 -5.31
CA THR A 168 -1.34 -0.94 -4.20
C THR A 168 -1.90 -2.04 -3.28
N GLU A 169 -1.05 -2.88 -2.73
CA GLU A 169 -1.49 -3.82 -1.71
C GLU A 169 -1.75 -3.10 -0.38
N GLY A 170 -2.80 -3.55 0.33
CA GLY A 170 -3.04 -3.21 1.72
C GLY A 170 -2.55 -4.30 2.67
N ASN A 171 -2.79 -4.10 3.96
CA ASN A 171 -2.41 -5.08 4.97
C ASN A 171 -3.23 -6.37 4.89
N HIS A 172 -4.41 -6.35 4.25
CA HIS A 172 -5.23 -7.55 4.03
C HIS A 172 -4.64 -8.42 2.91
N GLU A 173 -4.24 -7.87 1.79
CA GLU A 173 -3.50 -8.63 0.78
C GLU A 173 -2.18 -9.18 1.34
N HIS A 174 -1.48 -8.37 2.15
CA HIS A 174 -0.23 -8.80 2.78
C HIS A 174 -0.40 -9.96 3.79
N ARG A 175 -1.63 -10.25 4.26
CA ARG A 175 -1.92 -11.46 5.07
C ARG A 175 -1.47 -12.74 4.37
N LEU A 176 -1.61 -12.83 3.05
CA LEU A 176 -1.19 -14.01 2.30
C LEU A 176 0.31 -14.26 2.46
N GLN A 177 1.12 -13.25 2.26
CA GLN A 177 2.56 -13.36 2.40
C GLN A 177 2.97 -13.72 3.83
N LYS A 178 2.36 -13.06 4.84
CA LYS A 178 2.58 -13.39 6.25
C LYS A 178 2.17 -14.83 6.59
N PHE A 179 1.05 -15.29 6.05
CA PHE A 179 0.57 -16.66 6.23
C PHE A 179 1.56 -17.66 5.65
N LEU A 180 2.00 -17.46 4.41
CA LEU A 180 3.00 -18.32 3.77
C LEU A 180 4.29 -18.36 4.60
N TRP A 181 4.83 -17.19 5.01
CA TRP A 181 6.05 -17.16 5.82
C TRP A 181 5.96 -17.89 7.15
N THR A 182 4.78 -17.90 7.78
CA THR A 182 4.60 -18.44 9.13
C THR A 182 4.05 -19.86 9.16
N LYS A 183 3.27 -20.26 8.17
CA LYS A 183 2.53 -21.52 8.15
C LYS A 183 2.92 -22.48 7.03
N ALA A 184 3.50 -21.95 5.95
CA ALA A 184 3.85 -22.74 4.77
C ALA A 184 5.05 -22.08 4.04
N PRO A 185 6.21 -21.91 4.71
CA PRO A 185 7.36 -21.19 4.16
C PRO A 185 7.91 -21.84 2.88
N GLU A 186 7.72 -23.12 2.70
CA GLU A 186 8.12 -23.87 1.49
C GLU A 186 7.39 -23.39 0.23
N PHE A 187 6.21 -22.78 0.40
CA PHE A 187 5.40 -22.26 -0.70
C PHE A 187 5.59 -20.75 -0.94
N ALA A 188 6.31 -20.06 -0.06
CA ALA A 188 6.43 -18.58 -0.10
C ALA A 188 7.09 -18.05 -1.39
N GLY A 189 7.88 -18.88 -2.09
CA GLY A 189 8.52 -18.52 -3.37
C GLY A 189 7.71 -18.87 -4.62
N ILE A 190 6.51 -19.45 -4.48
CA ILE A 190 5.69 -19.86 -5.62
C ILE A 190 4.96 -18.62 -6.18
N THR A 191 5.34 -18.22 -7.40
CA THR A 191 4.77 -17.04 -8.07
C THR A 191 3.24 -17.11 -8.19
N ALA A 192 2.68 -18.28 -8.46
CA ALA A 192 1.23 -18.47 -8.55
C ALA A 192 0.45 -18.14 -7.27
N LEU A 193 1.14 -18.05 -6.12
CA LEU A 193 0.58 -17.65 -4.84
C LEU A 193 0.81 -16.15 -4.53
N SER A 194 1.27 -15.37 -5.49
CA SER A 194 1.35 -13.91 -5.33
C SER A 194 -0.01 -13.26 -5.56
N ILE A 195 -0.23 -12.10 -4.93
CA ILE A 195 -1.45 -11.30 -5.13
C ILE A 195 -1.65 -10.95 -6.60
N SER A 196 -0.56 -10.61 -7.30
CA SER A 196 -0.63 -10.30 -8.73
C SER A 196 -1.19 -11.44 -9.56
N GLU A 197 -0.77 -12.66 -9.31
CA GLU A 197 -1.24 -13.84 -10.04
C GLU A 197 -2.63 -14.29 -9.59
N LEU A 198 -2.89 -14.31 -8.28
CA LEU A 198 -4.20 -14.71 -7.75
C LEU A 198 -5.32 -13.81 -8.28
N PHE A 199 -5.07 -12.52 -8.40
CA PHE A 199 -6.04 -11.57 -8.93
C PHE A 199 -5.94 -11.36 -10.44
N ASP A 200 -4.98 -12.00 -11.11
CA ASP A 200 -4.73 -11.82 -12.55
C ASP A 200 -4.58 -10.34 -12.94
N LEU A 201 -3.83 -9.58 -12.13
CA LEU A 201 -3.71 -8.14 -12.31
C LEU A 201 -3.16 -7.78 -13.70
N LYS A 202 -2.23 -8.60 -14.21
CA LYS A 202 -1.68 -8.42 -15.57
C LYS A 202 -2.73 -8.65 -16.65
N GLY A 203 -3.57 -9.68 -16.52
CA GLY A 203 -4.67 -9.96 -17.45
C GLY A 203 -5.69 -8.83 -17.51
N PHE A 204 -5.95 -8.17 -16.38
CA PHE A 204 -6.80 -6.99 -16.32
C PHE A 204 -6.10 -5.67 -16.68
N GLY A 205 -4.80 -5.68 -17.00
CA GLY A 205 -4.04 -4.47 -17.31
C GLY A 205 -3.82 -3.57 -16.10
N ILE A 206 -3.86 -4.11 -14.88
CA ILE A 206 -3.69 -3.38 -13.64
C ILE A 206 -2.21 -3.42 -13.23
N LYS A 207 -1.59 -2.25 -13.06
CA LYS A 207 -0.22 -2.16 -12.54
C LYS A 207 -0.22 -2.49 -11.06
N HIS A 208 0.60 -3.43 -10.64
CA HIS A 208 0.73 -3.87 -9.26
C HIS A 208 1.84 -3.12 -8.51
N ILE A 209 1.57 -2.78 -7.26
CA ILE A 209 2.48 -2.17 -6.29
C ILE A 209 2.41 -3.00 -5.01
N ALA A 210 3.51 -3.63 -4.62
CA ALA A 210 3.56 -4.48 -3.43
C ALA A 210 3.38 -3.67 -2.12
N TYR A 211 3.02 -4.36 -1.04
CA TYR A 211 2.68 -3.75 0.26
C TYR A 211 3.77 -2.83 0.82
N GLU A 212 5.04 -3.24 0.70
CA GLU A 212 6.17 -2.45 1.19
C GLU A 212 6.49 -1.23 0.33
N GLN A 213 5.80 -1.10 -0.79
CA GLN A 213 6.00 -0.01 -1.76
C GLN A 213 4.89 1.03 -1.64
N GLY A 214 5.17 2.23 -2.12
CA GLY A 214 4.18 3.27 -2.32
C GLY A 214 4.17 3.75 -3.76
N LEU A 215 3.07 4.29 -4.21
CA LEU A 215 2.95 4.89 -5.53
C LEU A 215 3.31 6.38 -5.46
N MET A 216 4.50 6.74 -5.93
CA MET A 216 4.91 8.15 -6.05
C MET A 216 4.45 8.72 -7.38
N ILE A 217 3.64 9.78 -7.37
CA ILE A 217 3.14 10.45 -8.55
C ILE A 217 3.91 11.77 -8.74
N ASN A 218 4.57 11.92 -9.90
CA ASN A 218 5.35 13.12 -10.29
C ASN A 218 6.36 13.61 -9.25
N SER A 219 6.91 12.71 -8.43
CA SER A 219 7.84 13.04 -7.33
C SER A 219 7.28 14.05 -6.32
N SER A 220 5.95 14.21 -6.25
CA SER A 220 5.31 15.23 -5.44
C SER A 220 4.20 14.72 -4.53
N PHE A 221 3.63 13.55 -4.83
CA PHE A 221 2.49 13.00 -4.10
C PHE A 221 2.61 11.49 -3.93
N LEU A 222 2.64 11.03 -2.68
CA LEU A 222 2.73 9.61 -2.34
C LEU A 222 1.33 9.04 -2.06
N VAL A 223 0.95 7.98 -2.77
CA VAL A 223 -0.23 7.18 -2.45
C VAL A 223 0.24 5.87 -1.82
N THR A 224 -0.22 5.59 -0.63
CA THR A 224 0.08 4.36 0.11
C THR A 224 -1.16 3.90 0.86
N HIS A 225 -1.33 2.58 1.01
CA HIS A 225 -2.41 2.09 1.87
C HIS A 225 -2.17 2.51 3.32
N GLY A 226 -0.93 2.39 3.79
CA GLY A 226 -0.55 2.76 5.15
C GLY A 226 -0.66 1.60 6.13
N GLU A 227 -0.19 1.87 7.35
CA GLU A 227 -0.15 0.90 8.47
C GLU A 227 -0.59 1.55 9.79
N ILE A 228 -0.94 2.83 9.76
CA ILE A 228 -1.32 3.60 10.93
C ILE A 228 -2.82 3.82 10.90
N ALA A 229 -3.53 3.37 11.93
CA ALA A 229 -4.92 3.72 12.17
C ALA A 229 -5.03 4.50 13.48
N SER A 230 -5.50 5.74 13.41
CA SER A 230 -5.74 6.58 14.59
C SER A 230 -7.24 6.68 14.87
N VAL A 231 -7.62 6.96 16.12
CA VAL A 231 -9.04 7.00 16.52
C VAL A 231 -9.80 8.17 15.90
N HIS A 232 -9.14 9.30 15.69
CA HIS A 232 -9.76 10.53 15.19
C HIS A 232 -9.38 10.77 13.72
N SER A 233 -10.32 11.30 12.94
CA SER A 233 -10.08 11.76 11.56
C SER A 233 -9.02 12.86 11.52
N GLY A 234 -8.14 12.82 10.50
CA GLY A 234 -7.00 13.72 10.35
C GLY A 234 -5.75 13.29 11.15
N TYR A 235 -5.88 12.47 12.18
CA TYR A 235 -4.74 12.02 12.98
C TYR A 235 -3.90 10.96 12.28
N THR A 236 -4.50 10.08 11.50
CA THR A 236 -3.75 9.15 10.65
C THR A 236 -2.95 9.92 9.61
N ALA A 237 -3.57 10.90 8.95
CA ALA A 237 -2.91 11.80 8.01
C ALA A 237 -1.73 12.53 8.65
N LYS A 238 -1.91 13.08 9.86
CA LYS A 238 -0.84 13.73 10.62
C LYS A 238 0.32 12.80 10.91
N ARG A 239 0.05 11.60 11.45
CA ARG A 239 1.10 10.63 11.79
C ARG A 239 1.80 10.10 10.55
N THR A 240 1.08 9.96 9.44
CA THR A 240 1.66 9.57 8.16
C THR A 240 2.57 10.67 7.63
N TYR A 241 2.19 11.95 7.76
CA TYR A 241 3.06 13.09 7.48
C TYR A 241 4.33 13.05 8.35
N GLU A 242 4.20 12.82 9.65
CA GLU A 242 5.34 12.74 10.57
C GLU A 242 6.32 11.61 10.22
N LYS A 243 5.82 10.54 9.61
CA LYS A 243 6.63 9.40 9.16
C LYS A 243 7.30 9.62 7.81
N HIS A 244 6.58 10.16 6.83
CA HIS A 244 7.02 10.23 5.43
C HIS A 244 7.39 11.64 4.96
N GLY A 245 6.89 12.68 5.63
CA GLY A 245 7.00 14.06 5.13
C GLY A 245 6.19 14.29 3.86
N GLY A 246 6.44 15.39 3.17
CA GLY A 246 5.89 15.70 1.85
C GLY A 246 4.36 15.69 1.79
N ASN A 247 3.82 15.21 0.67
CA ASN A 247 2.38 15.17 0.43
C ASN A 247 1.93 13.75 0.07
N GLY A 248 0.70 13.40 0.44
CA GLY A 248 0.20 12.08 0.06
C GLY A 248 -1.20 11.74 0.57
N MET A 249 -1.60 10.53 0.26
CA MET A 249 -2.89 9.97 0.61
C MET A 249 -2.73 8.58 1.21
N VAL A 250 -3.53 8.29 2.24
CA VAL A 250 -3.51 7.04 2.98
C VAL A 250 -4.92 6.45 3.09
N GLY A 251 -5.03 5.12 2.95
CA GLY A 251 -6.23 4.34 3.25
C GLY A 251 -6.25 3.80 4.68
N HIS A 252 -6.61 2.53 4.85
CA HIS A 252 -6.48 1.72 6.07
C HIS A 252 -7.34 2.16 7.26
N CYS A 253 -7.46 3.44 7.53
CA CYS A 253 -8.18 3.95 8.70
C CYS A 253 -9.70 4.04 8.51
N HIS A 254 -10.20 3.87 7.29
CA HIS A 254 -11.62 3.93 6.90
C HIS A 254 -12.29 5.28 7.23
N ARG A 255 -11.51 6.37 7.30
CA ARG A 255 -12.01 7.71 7.64
C ARG A 255 -11.69 8.71 6.56
N GLY A 256 -12.51 9.73 6.46
CA GLY A 256 -12.18 10.95 5.74
C GLY A 256 -11.54 11.97 6.66
N GLY A 257 -10.49 12.61 6.19
CA GLY A 257 -9.80 13.63 6.96
C GLY A 257 -8.57 14.17 6.24
N SER A 258 -8.02 15.23 6.75
CA SER A 258 -6.79 15.82 6.20
C SER A 258 -5.95 16.48 7.27
N TYR A 259 -4.67 16.59 6.99
CA TYR A 259 -3.71 17.31 7.80
C TYR A 259 -2.84 18.18 6.91
N TYR A 260 -2.63 19.45 7.31
CA TYR A 260 -1.76 20.38 6.61
C TYR A 260 -0.64 20.88 7.52
N LYS A 261 0.54 21.03 6.95
CA LYS A 261 1.71 21.61 7.60
C LYS A 261 2.38 22.62 6.66
N THR A 262 2.57 23.83 7.14
CA THR A 262 3.38 24.83 6.44
C THR A 262 4.72 25.02 7.16
N ASP A 263 5.80 24.95 6.40
CA ASP A 263 7.16 25.20 6.87
C ASP A 263 7.97 25.98 5.80
N ARG A 264 9.29 26.09 5.98
CA ARG A 264 10.17 26.82 5.06
C ARG A 264 10.23 26.21 3.64
N PHE A 265 9.79 24.97 3.45
CA PHE A 265 9.79 24.28 2.16
C PHE A 265 8.43 24.37 1.44
N GLY A 266 7.42 24.92 2.11
CA GLY A 266 6.08 25.10 1.56
C GLY A 266 4.98 24.50 2.41
N THR A 267 3.80 24.38 1.82
CA THR A 267 2.66 23.72 2.46
C THR A 267 2.55 22.28 2.00
N HIS A 268 2.50 21.38 2.96
CA HIS A 268 2.34 19.95 2.77
C HIS A 268 0.96 19.53 3.22
N GLY A 269 0.40 18.50 2.58
CA GLY A 269 -0.89 17.94 2.93
C GLY A 269 -0.91 16.41 2.86
N TRP A 270 -1.60 15.78 3.81
CA TRP A 270 -1.93 14.36 3.79
C TRP A 270 -3.42 14.16 3.97
N TRP A 271 -3.99 13.15 3.29
CA TRP A 271 -5.41 12.87 3.26
C TRP A 271 -5.70 11.42 3.61
N GLU A 272 -6.70 11.20 4.47
CA GLU A 272 -7.31 9.90 4.78
C GLU A 272 -8.44 9.68 3.78
N ASN A 273 -8.46 8.54 3.08
CA ASN A 273 -9.30 8.38 1.88
C ASN A 273 -10.56 7.56 2.10
N PHE A 274 -11.23 7.68 3.27
CA PHE A 274 -12.51 6.97 3.52
C PHE A 274 -12.39 5.44 3.41
N CYS A 275 -13.50 4.74 3.05
CA CYS A 275 -13.56 3.35 2.65
C CYS A 275 -14.79 3.10 1.76
N LEU A 276 -14.84 1.92 1.13
CA LEU A 276 -16.02 1.46 0.38
C LEU A 276 -16.50 0.07 0.85
N CYS A 277 -16.06 -0.38 2.03
CA CYS A 277 -16.58 -1.56 2.70
C CYS A 277 -17.80 -1.24 3.56
N SER A 278 -18.49 -2.27 4.05
CA SER A 278 -19.58 -2.10 5.02
C SER A 278 -19.12 -1.29 6.24
N LEU A 279 -19.90 -0.28 6.62
CA LEU A 279 -19.62 0.56 7.79
C LEU A 279 -19.94 -0.13 9.13
N TYR A 280 -20.66 -1.26 9.10
CA TYR A 280 -21.13 -1.96 10.30
C TYR A 280 -20.67 -3.42 10.30
N PRO A 281 -19.37 -3.69 10.36
CA PRO A 281 -18.87 -5.05 10.44
C PRO A 281 -19.18 -5.67 11.81
N ASP A 282 -19.36 -6.99 11.86
CA ASP A 282 -19.72 -7.72 13.08
C ASP A 282 -18.60 -7.80 14.14
N TRP A 283 -17.36 -7.46 13.77
CA TRP A 283 -16.18 -7.55 14.65
C TRP A 283 -15.77 -6.24 15.31
N ILE A 284 -16.38 -5.10 14.96
CA ILE A 284 -16.10 -3.80 15.57
C ILE A 284 -17.40 -3.22 16.11
N LYS A 285 -17.38 -2.93 17.41
CA LYS A 285 -18.49 -2.22 18.05
C LYS A 285 -18.33 -0.71 17.80
N SER A 286 -19.34 -0.09 17.19
CA SER A 286 -19.40 1.36 16.93
C SER A 286 -18.19 1.89 16.13
N PRO A 287 -17.94 1.39 14.92
CA PRO A 287 -16.84 1.89 14.10
C PRO A 287 -17.04 3.37 13.73
N ASN A 288 -15.97 4.14 13.77
CA ASN A 288 -15.97 5.52 13.27
C ASN A 288 -15.45 5.53 11.81
N TRP A 289 -16.23 4.94 10.91
CA TRP A 289 -15.89 4.80 9.49
C TRP A 289 -16.81 5.66 8.63
N GLN A 290 -16.33 6.12 7.50
CA GLN A 290 -17.10 6.91 6.55
C GLN A 290 -16.90 6.40 5.13
N HIS A 291 -17.97 6.37 4.34
CA HIS A 291 -17.90 6.12 2.91
C HIS A 291 -17.42 7.34 2.14
N GLY A 292 -16.61 7.10 1.13
CA GLY A 292 -16.15 8.12 0.21
C GLY A 292 -14.97 7.64 -0.63
N PHE A 293 -14.45 8.56 -1.40
CA PHE A 293 -13.27 8.40 -2.26
C PHE A 293 -12.69 9.78 -2.56
N SER A 294 -11.61 9.83 -3.32
CA SER A 294 -11.02 11.12 -3.70
C SER A 294 -10.72 11.20 -5.19
N LEU A 295 -10.79 12.42 -5.71
CA LEU A 295 -10.17 12.81 -6.96
C LEU A 295 -8.90 13.60 -6.66
N VAL A 296 -7.83 13.29 -7.37
CA VAL A 296 -6.59 14.05 -7.31
C VAL A 296 -6.24 14.52 -8.71
N HIS A 297 -6.14 15.83 -8.86
CA HIS A 297 -5.84 16.47 -10.14
C HIS A 297 -4.39 16.91 -10.17
N PHE A 298 -3.64 16.52 -11.19
CA PHE A 298 -2.24 16.87 -11.37
C PHE A 298 -2.03 17.76 -12.58
N LEU A 299 -1.26 18.84 -12.40
CA LEU A 299 -0.69 19.64 -13.47
C LEU A 299 0.82 19.82 -13.21
N GLY A 300 1.62 19.02 -13.88
CA GLY A 300 3.04 18.86 -13.54
C GLY A 300 3.20 18.34 -12.11
N LYS A 301 3.98 19.02 -11.30
CA LYS A 301 4.17 18.69 -9.87
C LYS A 301 3.09 19.26 -8.94
N ARG A 302 2.22 20.12 -9.46
CA ARG A 302 1.10 20.67 -8.68
C ARG A 302 -0.04 19.68 -8.65
N PHE A 303 -0.78 19.67 -7.54
CA PHE A 303 -1.94 18.81 -7.37
C PHE A 303 -3.02 19.48 -6.52
N TRP A 304 -4.24 19.03 -6.71
CA TRP A 304 -5.42 19.41 -5.94
C TRP A 304 -6.17 18.16 -5.56
N VAL A 305 -6.57 18.05 -4.30
CA VAL A 305 -7.30 16.90 -3.76
C VAL A 305 -8.74 17.31 -3.48
N GLU A 306 -9.67 16.56 -4.04
CA GLU A 306 -11.10 16.65 -3.75
C GLU A 306 -11.53 15.36 -3.04
N GLN A 307 -11.78 15.44 -1.74
CA GLN A 307 -12.37 14.37 -0.97
C GLN A 307 -13.89 14.38 -1.17
N ILE A 308 -14.47 13.27 -1.61
CA ILE A 308 -15.89 13.15 -1.95
C ILE A 308 -16.54 12.17 -0.95
N PRO A 309 -17.18 12.68 0.12
CA PRO A 309 -17.90 11.84 1.06
C PRO A 309 -19.19 11.31 0.42
N ILE A 310 -19.56 10.09 0.80
CA ILE A 310 -20.85 9.48 0.47
C ILE A 310 -21.67 9.43 1.75
N ILE A 311 -22.82 10.09 1.75
CA ILE A 311 -23.74 10.18 2.88
C ILE A 311 -25.07 9.57 2.47
N GLU A 312 -25.50 8.53 3.17
CA GLU A 312 -26.77 7.83 2.87
C GLU A 312 -26.91 7.44 1.38
N ASN A 313 -25.83 6.89 0.82
CA ASN A 313 -25.73 6.51 -0.59
C ASN A 313 -25.96 7.67 -1.58
N LYS A 314 -25.58 8.88 -1.19
CA LYS A 314 -25.64 10.08 -2.03
C LYS A 314 -24.33 10.83 -1.98
N LEU A 315 -23.98 11.48 -3.08
CA LEU A 315 -22.88 12.43 -3.13
C LEU A 315 -23.27 13.68 -3.93
N ILE A 316 -22.60 14.78 -3.66
CA ILE A 316 -22.76 16.03 -4.43
C ILE A 316 -21.39 16.36 -5.04
N TYR A 317 -21.40 16.63 -6.34
CA TYR A 317 -20.23 17.08 -7.06
C TYR A 317 -20.62 18.13 -8.11
N GLY A 318 -19.89 19.26 -8.13
CA GLY A 318 -20.18 20.36 -9.06
C GLY A 318 -21.62 20.89 -8.97
N GLY A 319 -22.25 20.81 -7.81
CA GLY A 319 -23.66 21.18 -7.62
C GLY A 319 -24.69 20.16 -8.11
N LYS A 320 -24.27 19.00 -8.64
CA LYS A 320 -25.14 17.90 -9.06
C LYS A 320 -25.22 16.84 -7.95
N LEU A 321 -26.42 16.40 -7.64
CA LEU A 321 -26.69 15.27 -6.75
C LEU A 321 -26.62 13.95 -7.54
N TYR A 322 -25.91 12.97 -6.97
CA TYR A 322 -25.86 11.58 -7.41
C TYR A 322 -26.43 10.69 -6.30
N GLU A 323 -27.31 9.75 -6.69
CA GLU A 323 -28.00 8.84 -5.76
C GLU A 323 -28.22 7.45 -6.37
#